data_dcae663726b3866027d021a6324541df
#
_entry.id   dcae663726b3866027d021a6324541df
#
_cell.length_a   1.000
_cell.length_b   1.000
_cell.length_c   1.000
_cell.angle_alpha   90.00
_cell.angle_beta   90.00
_cell.angle_gamma   90.00
#
_symmetry.space_group_name_H-M   'P 1'
#
loop_
_entity.id
_entity.type
_entity.pdbx_description
1 polymer ?
#
loop_
_entity_poly.entity_id
_entity_poly.type
_entity_poly.pdbx_seq_one_letter_code
_entity_poly.pdbx_strand_id
1 'polypeptide(L)'
;MTPTNRKKLVVAHSVRPDAPAHEVETNRALARWLAQILGLKFGGSYDPQEHAGRDIYLLPTQTLVGAAVARQLGVKGPEDLWGGYVEHDFICTKAISHGLLNRHAHAPQGWAPMFSERVRTVVLDGLSVFSFDDARPAAEHLLYSGPIRMKPIHACAGRGQEVISSLDQFDE
;
A
#
# COMPACT_ATOMS: atom_id res chain seq x y z
N MET A 1 6.63 20.00 -36.64
CA MET A 1 7.64 19.91 -35.55
C MET A 1 7.62 18.47 -35.07
N THR A 2 8.64 17.70 -35.36
CA THR A 2 8.81 16.31 -34.93
C THR A 2 8.93 16.28 -33.39
N PRO A 3 8.17 15.45 -32.64
CA PRO A 3 8.36 15.36 -31.21
C PRO A 3 9.77 14.86 -30.97
N THR A 4 10.55 15.61 -30.22
CA THR A 4 11.87 15.23 -29.75
C THR A 4 11.67 13.93 -28.97
N ASN A 5 12.12 12.81 -29.53
CA ASN A 5 12.10 11.48 -28.91
C ASN A 5 13.08 11.48 -27.73
N ARG A 6 12.75 12.18 -26.66
CA ARG A 6 13.45 12.05 -25.38
C ARG A 6 13.06 10.69 -24.83
N LYS A 7 13.99 9.73 -24.92
CA LYS A 7 13.78 8.41 -24.36
C LYS A 7 13.37 8.54 -22.90
N LYS A 8 12.22 7.97 -22.57
CA LYS A 8 11.66 7.83 -21.22
C LYS A 8 12.71 7.25 -20.27
N LEU A 9 12.76 7.75 -19.04
CA LEU A 9 13.67 7.24 -18.00
C LEU A 9 12.89 6.32 -17.06
N VAL A 10 13.45 5.17 -16.69
CA VAL A 10 12.92 4.37 -15.57
C VAL A 10 13.51 4.89 -14.27
N VAL A 11 12.67 5.29 -13.33
CA VAL A 11 13.05 5.97 -12.09
C VAL A 11 12.52 5.20 -10.90
N ALA A 12 13.38 4.84 -9.94
CA ALA A 12 12.99 4.23 -8.68
C ALA A 12 12.46 5.29 -7.71
N HIS A 13 11.38 5.01 -6.99
CA HIS A 13 10.82 5.94 -6.02
C HIS A 13 10.54 5.24 -4.68
N SER A 14 11.21 5.71 -3.61
CA SER A 14 10.85 5.30 -2.25
C SER A 14 9.67 6.12 -1.77
N VAL A 15 8.53 5.47 -1.55
CA VAL A 15 7.31 6.14 -1.06
C VAL A 15 7.46 6.55 0.41
N ARG A 16 8.24 5.79 1.19
CA ARG A 16 8.50 6.07 2.60
C ARG A 16 9.88 6.71 2.79
N PRO A 17 9.95 7.85 3.49
CA PRO A 17 11.25 8.48 3.81
C PRO A 17 12.16 7.61 4.70
N ASP A 18 11.56 6.79 5.57
CA ASP A 18 12.22 5.89 6.53
C ASP A 18 12.39 4.46 6.00
N ALA A 19 12.27 4.25 4.69
CA ALA A 19 12.43 2.92 4.10
C ALA A 19 13.82 2.35 4.41
N PRO A 20 13.92 1.07 4.82
CA PRO A 20 15.21 0.42 5.05
C PRO A 20 16.10 0.46 3.81
N ALA A 21 17.40 0.63 4.00
CA ALA A 21 18.36 0.74 2.89
C ALA A 21 18.26 -0.43 1.89
N HIS A 22 18.05 -1.65 2.37
CA HIS A 22 17.92 -2.83 1.51
C HIS A 22 16.66 -2.78 0.63
N GLU A 23 15.54 -2.20 1.10
CA GLU A 23 14.33 -2.01 0.27
C GLU A 23 14.60 -1.01 -0.84
N VAL A 24 15.27 0.11 -0.51
CA VAL A 24 15.64 1.14 -1.49
C VAL A 24 16.58 0.58 -2.56
N GLU A 25 17.62 -0.15 -2.15
CA GLU A 25 18.56 -0.76 -3.08
C GLU A 25 17.91 -1.84 -3.95
N THR A 26 17.04 -2.66 -3.39
CA THR A 26 16.27 -3.66 -4.15
C THR A 26 15.39 -2.98 -5.20
N ASN A 27 14.68 -1.92 -4.82
CA ASN A 27 13.86 -1.16 -5.76
C ASN A 27 14.70 -0.54 -6.88
N ARG A 28 15.87 0.02 -6.57
CA ARG A 28 16.80 0.56 -7.57
C ARG A 28 17.31 -0.52 -8.52
N ALA A 29 17.63 -1.70 -8.00
CA ALA A 29 18.05 -2.83 -8.83
C ALA A 29 16.95 -3.29 -9.77
N LEU A 30 15.71 -3.41 -9.27
CA LEU A 30 14.53 -3.75 -10.08
C LEU A 30 14.28 -2.69 -11.17
N ALA A 31 14.36 -1.40 -10.82
CA ALA A 31 14.18 -0.32 -11.80
C ALA A 31 15.26 -0.35 -12.91
N ARG A 32 16.50 -0.71 -12.55
CA ARG A 32 17.57 -0.89 -13.54
C ARG A 32 17.30 -2.05 -14.48
N TRP A 33 16.86 -3.19 -13.96
CA TRP A 33 16.49 -4.35 -14.78
C TRP A 33 15.28 -4.05 -15.67
N LEU A 34 14.27 -3.38 -15.13
CA LEU A 34 13.12 -2.96 -15.90
C LEU A 34 13.52 -2.03 -17.05
N ALA A 35 14.42 -1.08 -16.81
CA ALA A 35 14.96 -0.22 -17.84
C ALA A 35 15.63 -1.01 -18.98
N GLN A 36 16.42 -2.05 -18.65
CA GLN A 36 17.05 -2.92 -19.64
C GLN A 36 15.99 -3.69 -20.46
N ILE A 37 14.98 -4.28 -19.79
CA ILE A 37 13.90 -5.03 -20.46
C ILE A 37 13.12 -4.13 -21.43
N LEU A 38 12.84 -2.89 -21.03
CA LEU A 38 12.09 -1.93 -21.83
C LEU A 38 12.94 -1.19 -22.89
N GLY A 39 14.24 -1.42 -22.94
CA GLY A 39 15.16 -0.67 -23.82
C GLY A 39 15.26 0.81 -23.48
N LEU A 40 15.01 1.17 -22.22
CA LEU A 40 15.03 2.52 -21.67
C LEU A 40 16.31 2.77 -20.87
N LYS A 41 16.56 4.02 -20.47
CA LYS A 41 17.65 4.36 -19.55
C LYS A 41 17.15 4.33 -18.11
N PHE A 42 17.98 3.82 -17.21
CA PHE A 42 17.77 3.98 -15.79
C PHE A 42 18.13 5.39 -15.35
N GLY A 43 17.19 6.11 -14.75
CA GLY A 43 17.32 7.50 -14.33
C GLY A 43 17.74 7.69 -12.86
N GLY A 44 18.01 6.60 -12.13
CA GLY A 44 18.33 6.70 -10.70
C GLY A 44 17.12 6.66 -9.78
N SER A 45 17.30 7.17 -8.56
CA SER A 45 16.20 7.42 -7.63
C SER A 45 15.51 8.73 -8.01
N TYR A 46 14.21 8.82 -7.75
CA TYR A 46 13.42 10.01 -8.05
C TYR A 46 13.96 11.23 -7.29
N ASP A 47 14.24 12.29 -8.02
CA ASP A 47 14.61 13.60 -7.53
C ASP A 47 13.75 14.64 -8.27
N PRO A 48 12.96 15.45 -7.57
CA PRO A 48 12.14 16.49 -8.19
C PRO A 48 12.96 17.48 -9.03
N GLN A 49 14.20 17.81 -8.62
CA GLN A 49 15.06 18.75 -9.36
C GLN A 49 15.52 18.19 -10.70
N GLU A 50 15.76 16.88 -10.77
CA GLU A 50 16.24 16.23 -11.98
C GLU A 50 15.10 15.73 -12.88
N HIS A 51 13.97 15.31 -12.28
CA HIS A 51 12.92 14.56 -12.96
C HIS A 51 11.65 15.36 -13.24
N ALA A 52 11.44 16.53 -12.61
CA ALA A 52 10.27 17.37 -12.86
C ALA A 52 10.12 17.72 -14.36
N GLY A 53 8.96 17.45 -14.92
CA GLY A 53 8.66 17.71 -16.33
C GLY A 53 9.34 16.79 -17.35
N ARG A 54 10.10 15.80 -16.90
CA ARG A 54 10.66 14.76 -17.78
C ARG A 54 9.65 13.66 -18.05
N ASP A 55 9.90 12.94 -19.13
CA ASP A 55 9.15 11.72 -19.44
C ASP A 55 9.77 10.55 -18.68
N ILE A 56 9.04 10.04 -17.66
CA ILE A 56 9.52 9.01 -16.76
C ILE A 56 8.57 7.81 -16.74
N TYR A 57 9.14 6.65 -16.42
CA TYR A 57 8.42 5.47 -15.99
C TYR A 57 8.79 5.21 -14.53
N LEU A 58 7.83 5.44 -13.64
CA LEU A 58 8.05 5.41 -12.19
C LEU A 58 7.87 3.99 -11.65
N LEU A 59 8.85 3.53 -10.86
CA LEU A 59 8.78 2.29 -10.07
C LEU A 59 8.76 2.64 -8.58
N PRO A 60 7.58 2.75 -7.95
CA PRO A 60 7.49 3.03 -6.52
C PRO A 60 7.70 1.76 -5.69
N THR A 61 8.15 1.92 -4.44
CA THR A 61 8.27 0.81 -3.46
C THR A 61 6.91 0.32 -2.96
N GLN A 62 5.87 1.14 -3.10
CA GLN A 62 4.50 0.83 -2.65
C GLN A 62 3.49 1.46 -3.60
N THR A 63 2.24 1.01 -3.54
CA THR A 63 1.12 1.66 -4.23
C THR A 63 1.02 3.13 -3.81
N LEU A 64 0.87 4.01 -4.78
CA LEU A 64 0.67 5.44 -4.51
C LEU A 64 -0.74 5.70 -3.98
N VAL A 65 -0.88 6.68 -3.11
CA VAL A 65 -2.19 7.09 -2.59
C VAL A 65 -2.53 8.49 -3.10
N GLY A 66 -3.64 8.58 -3.80
CA GLY A 66 -4.16 9.82 -4.40
C GLY A 66 -3.63 10.12 -5.80
N ALA A 67 -4.54 10.41 -6.72
CA ALA A 67 -4.21 10.81 -8.08
C ALA A 67 -3.36 12.10 -8.14
N ALA A 68 -3.51 12.99 -7.16
CA ALA A 68 -2.72 14.22 -7.08
C ALA A 68 -1.23 13.91 -6.84
N VAL A 69 -0.92 12.96 -5.96
CA VAL A 69 0.45 12.51 -5.69
C VAL A 69 1.07 11.90 -6.95
N ALA A 70 0.34 11.02 -7.62
CA ALA A 70 0.81 10.41 -8.87
C ALA A 70 1.16 11.50 -9.92
N ARG A 71 0.29 12.50 -10.10
CA ARG A 71 0.55 13.63 -11.02
C ARG A 71 1.75 14.48 -10.62
N GLN A 72 1.95 14.75 -9.31
CA GLN A 72 3.12 15.50 -8.82
C GLN A 72 4.43 14.77 -9.10
N LEU A 73 4.39 13.44 -9.09
CA LEU A 73 5.53 12.58 -9.44
C LEU A 73 5.74 12.45 -10.95
N GLY A 74 4.92 13.11 -11.77
CA GLY A 74 5.06 13.11 -13.23
C GLY A 74 4.31 11.98 -13.94
N VAL A 75 3.51 11.19 -13.24
CA VAL A 75 2.65 10.14 -13.81
C VAL A 75 1.46 10.78 -14.52
N LYS A 76 1.32 10.55 -15.81
CA LYS A 76 0.24 11.09 -16.67
C LYS A 76 -0.79 10.02 -17.02
N GLY A 77 -0.36 8.74 -17.04
CA GLY A 77 -1.20 7.61 -17.38
C GLY A 77 -0.60 6.28 -16.88
N PRO A 78 -1.30 5.17 -17.10
CA PRO A 78 -0.85 3.85 -16.67
C PRO A 78 0.48 3.42 -17.30
N GLU A 79 0.83 3.99 -18.46
CA GLU A 79 2.08 3.74 -19.15
C GLU A 79 3.30 4.42 -18.50
N ASP A 80 3.10 5.21 -17.46
CA ASP A 80 4.15 5.94 -16.74
C ASP A 80 4.46 5.33 -15.38
N LEU A 81 3.72 4.31 -14.94
CA LEU A 81 3.77 3.82 -13.57
C LEU A 81 3.80 2.29 -13.53
N TRP A 82 4.76 1.73 -12.83
CA TRP A 82 4.71 0.33 -12.44
C TRP A 82 3.77 0.14 -11.25
N GLY A 83 2.72 -0.66 -11.44
CA GLY A 83 1.68 -0.85 -10.43
C GLY A 83 0.51 0.12 -10.65
N GLY A 84 0.15 0.87 -9.64
CA GLY A 84 -0.97 1.78 -9.70
C GLY A 84 -1.03 2.76 -8.53
N TYR A 85 -2.08 3.55 -8.52
CA TYR A 85 -2.45 4.36 -7.36
C TYR A 85 -3.89 4.06 -6.94
N VAL A 86 -4.18 4.34 -5.69
CA VAL A 86 -5.52 4.20 -5.08
C VAL A 86 -5.94 5.53 -4.48
N GLU A 87 -7.25 5.77 -4.41
CA GLU A 87 -7.76 7.04 -3.86
C GLU A 87 -7.65 7.10 -2.33
N HIS A 88 -7.77 5.95 -1.65
CA HIS A 88 -7.76 5.87 -0.20
C HIS A 88 -6.69 4.91 0.28
N ASP A 89 -6.00 5.31 1.31
CA ASP A 89 -4.87 4.62 1.90
C ASP A 89 -5.17 3.16 2.30
N PHE A 90 -6.30 2.90 2.96
CA PHE A 90 -6.66 1.55 3.40
C PHE A 90 -6.77 0.53 2.25
N ILE A 91 -7.01 0.97 1.01
CA ILE A 91 -7.18 0.08 -0.16
C ILE A 91 -5.91 -0.70 -0.46
N CYS A 92 -4.74 -0.12 -0.23
CA CYS A 92 -3.45 -0.80 -0.44
C CYS A 92 -2.95 -1.54 0.81
N THR A 93 -3.79 -1.74 1.80
CA THR A 93 -3.46 -2.42 3.05
C THR A 93 -4.19 -3.75 3.20
N LYS A 94 -3.80 -4.52 4.21
CA LYS A 94 -4.47 -5.78 4.54
C LYS A 94 -5.88 -5.60 5.11
N ALA A 95 -6.29 -4.39 5.46
CA ALA A 95 -7.62 -4.10 5.99
C ALA A 95 -8.74 -4.38 4.98
N ILE A 96 -8.49 -4.17 3.69
CA ILE A 96 -9.51 -4.29 2.64
C ILE A 96 -10.13 -5.69 2.55
N SER A 97 -9.39 -6.73 2.93
CA SER A 97 -9.83 -8.12 2.79
C SER A 97 -10.77 -8.62 3.90
N HIS A 98 -10.93 -7.87 4.99
CA HIS A 98 -11.77 -8.25 6.12
C HIS A 98 -12.92 -7.27 6.31
N GLY A 99 -14.07 -7.76 6.76
CA GLY A 99 -15.22 -6.92 7.08
C GLY A 99 -15.03 -6.09 8.35
N LEU A 100 -15.95 -5.17 8.58
CA LEU A 100 -16.10 -4.49 9.87
C LEU A 100 -16.93 -5.36 10.81
N LEU A 101 -16.88 -5.07 12.11
CA LEU A 101 -17.65 -5.79 13.13
C LEU A 101 -19.16 -5.82 12.81
N ASN A 102 -19.68 -4.68 12.38
CA ASN A 102 -21.08 -4.53 11.97
C ASN A 102 -21.24 -3.28 11.10
N ARG A 103 -22.47 -3.04 10.63
CA ARG A 103 -22.80 -1.90 9.76
C ARG A 103 -22.68 -0.51 10.41
N HIS A 104 -22.59 -0.43 11.73
CA HIS A 104 -22.47 0.81 12.49
C HIS A 104 -21.03 1.09 12.95
N ALA A 105 -20.12 0.13 12.72
CA ALA A 105 -18.72 0.30 13.03
C ALA A 105 -18.11 1.43 12.17
N HIS A 106 -17.11 2.09 12.74
CA HIS A 106 -16.42 3.18 12.06
C HIS A 106 -15.75 2.68 10.78
N ALA A 107 -16.06 3.34 9.68
CA ALA A 107 -15.51 3.03 8.36
C ALA A 107 -14.77 4.24 7.78
N PRO A 108 -13.60 4.07 7.16
CA PRO A 108 -12.95 5.15 6.45
C PRO A 108 -13.75 5.56 5.21
N GLN A 109 -13.57 6.80 4.77
CA GLN A 109 -14.18 7.27 3.54
C GLN A 109 -13.83 6.35 2.37
N GLY A 110 -14.84 5.99 1.56
CA GLY A 110 -14.63 5.10 0.41
C GLY A 110 -14.62 3.60 0.76
N TRP A 111 -14.91 3.22 1.99
CA TRP A 111 -15.01 1.81 2.38
C TRP A 111 -16.05 1.06 1.54
N ALA A 112 -15.66 -0.10 1.00
CA ALA A 112 -16.51 -0.94 0.15
C ALA A 112 -16.79 -2.30 0.81
N PRO A 113 -17.90 -2.45 1.58
CA PRO A 113 -18.21 -3.68 2.33
C PRO A 113 -18.27 -4.94 1.44
N MET A 114 -18.74 -4.78 0.21
CA MET A 114 -18.88 -5.87 -0.76
C MET A 114 -17.57 -6.56 -1.13
N PHE A 115 -16.42 -5.88 -0.96
CA PHE A 115 -15.14 -6.48 -1.31
C PHE A 115 -14.75 -7.60 -0.34
N SER A 116 -14.84 -7.35 0.96
CA SER A 116 -14.54 -8.35 1.99
C SER A 116 -15.46 -9.57 1.89
N GLU A 117 -16.73 -9.38 1.56
CA GLU A 117 -17.67 -10.47 1.31
C GLU A 117 -17.24 -11.36 0.13
N ARG A 118 -16.78 -10.75 -0.97
CA ARG A 118 -16.35 -11.48 -2.17
C ARG A 118 -15.10 -12.33 -1.94
N VAL A 119 -14.19 -11.88 -1.07
CA VAL A 119 -12.92 -12.58 -0.80
C VAL A 119 -12.98 -13.50 0.42
N ARG A 120 -14.09 -13.53 1.15
CA ARG A 120 -14.25 -14.25 2.41
C ARG A 120 -13.83 -15.73 2.36
N THR A 121 -14.02 -16.39 1.23
CA THR A 121 -13.70 -17.82 1.08
C THR A 121 -12.21 -18.09 0.85
N VAL A 122 -11.41 -17.06 0.62
CA VAL A 122 -9.97 -17.16 0.31
C VAL A 122 -9.07 -16.43 1.32
N VAL A 123 -9.66 -15.86 2.37
CA VAL A 123 -8.96 -15.21 3.49
C VAL A 123 -9.32 -15.90 4.81
N LEU A 124 -8.45 -15.78 5.81
CA LEU A 124 -8.75 -16.25 7.16
C LEU A 124 -9.84 -15.36 7.79
N ASP A 125 -10.57 -15.91 8.75
CA ASP A 125 -11.52 -15.13 9.54
C ASP A 125 -10.82 -13.98 10.25
N GLY A 126 -11.48 -12.84 10.25
CA GLY A 126 -10.92 -11.62 10.85
C GLY A 126 -11.81 -10.41 10.63
N LEU A 127 -11.50 -9.35 11.33
CA LEU A 127 -12.19 -8.06 11.25
C LEU A 127 -11.18 -6.94 11.05
N SER A 128 -11.58 -5.93 10.29
CA SER A 128 -10.85 -4.67 10.18
C SER A 128 -11.47 -3.64 11.11
N VAL A 129 -10.64 -2.93 11.85
CA VAL A 129 -11.07 -1.96 12.86
C VAL A 129 -10.39 -0.63 12.61
N PHE A 130 -11.16 0.46 12.65
CA PHE A 130 -10.69 1.82 12.38
C PHE A 130 -10.96 2.80 13.54
N SER A 131 -11.51 2.30 14.67
CA SER A 131 -11.69 3.07 15.90
C SER A 131 -11.38 2.21 17.13
N PHE A 132 -10.98 2.86 18.23
CA PHE A 132 -10.80 2.16 19.50
C PHE A 132 -12.12 1.62 20.06
N ASP A 133 -13.23 2.32 19.84
CA ASP A 133 -14.55 1.91 20.31
C ASP A 133 -15.01 0.59 19.66
N ASP A 134 -14.60 0.33 18.43
CA ASP A 134 -14.90 -0.92 17.72
C ASP A 134 -13.88 -2.03 18.02
N ALA A 135 -12.67 -1.68 18.48
CA ALA A 135 -11.58 -2.62 18.64
C ALA A 135 -11.87 -3.69 19.71
N ARG A 136 -12.31 -3.25 20.89
CA ARG A 136 -12.62 -4.15 22.00
C ARG A 136 -13.77 -5.12 21.69
N PRO A 137 -14.94 -4.66 21.19
CA PRO A 137 -16.01 -5.56 20.77
C PRO A 137 -15.60 -6.52 19.63
N ALA A 138 -14.74 -6.08 18.71
CA ALA A 138 -14.21 -6.94 17.66
C ALA A 138 -13.29 -8.02 18.21
N ALA A 139 -12.42 -7.68 19.17
CA ALA A 139 -11.58 -8.64 19.88
C ALA A 139 -12.40 -9.66 20.65
N GLU A 140 -13.41 -9.23 21.41
CA GLU A 140 -14.33 -10.10 22.13
C GLU A 140 -15.03 -11.09 21.20
N HIS A 141 -15.55 -10.61 20.08
CA HIS A 141 -16.20 -11.46 19.08
C HIS A 141 -15.27 -12.55 18.53
N LEU A 142 -14.04 -12.19 18.18
CA LEU A 142 -13.09 -13.15 17.59
C LEU A 142 -12.50 -14.10 18.61
N LEU A 143 -12.25 -13.65 19.86
CA LEU A 143 -11.73 -14.48 20.96
C LEU A 143 -12.66 -15.62 21.35
N TYR A 144 -13.96 -15.53 21.03
CA TYR A 144 -14.89 -16.64 21.21
C TYR A 144 -14.45 -17.90 20.46
N SER A 145 -13.77 -17.74 19.32
CA SER A 145 -13.28 -18.85 18.50
C SER A 145 -11.84 -19.26 18.83
N GLY A 146 -11.14 -18.51 19.67
CA GLY A 146 -9.76 -18.79 20.07
C GLY A 146 -8.84 -17.56 20.03
N PRO A 147 -7.54 -17.75 20.26
CA PRO A 147 -6.58 -16.66 20.23
C PRO A 147 -6.58 -15.91 18.90
N ILE A 148 -6.47 -14.59 18.96
CA ILE A 148 -6.47 -13.72 17.78
C ILE A 148 -5.10 -13.08 17.58
N ARG A 149 -4.81 -12.68 16.34
CA ARG A 149 -3.60 -11.95 15.98
C ARG A 149 -3.97 -10.54 15.53
N MET A 150 -3.63 -9.57 16.36
CA MET A 150 -3.71 -8.16 15.98
C MET A 150 -2.57 -7.80 15.02
N LYS A 151 -2.87 -6.98 14.02
CA LYS A 151 -1.90 -6.57 13.00
C LYS A 151 -2.13 -5.11 12.62
N PRO A 152 -1.14 -4.23 12.78
CA PRO A 152 -1.23 -2.91 12.20
C PRO A 152 -1.40 -2.99 10.69
N ILE A 153 -2.31 -2.21 10.12
CA ILE A 153 -2.67 -2.34 8.69
C ILE A 153 -1.52 -1.99 7.74
N HIS A 154 -0.65 -1.07 8.13
CA HIS A 154 0.52 -0.63 7.33
C HIS A 154 1.79 -1.41 7.60
N ALA A 155 1.84 -2.24 8.66
CA ALA A 155 3.05 -2.98 8.98
C ALA A 155 3.26 -4.19 8.06
N CYS A 156 4.50 -4.53 7.81
CA CYS A 156 4.92 -5.70 7.03
C CYS A 156 5.93 -6.55 7.83
N ALA A 157 6.21 -7.75 7.35
CA ALA A 157 7.20 -8.68 7.93
C ALA A 157 6.98 -8.99 9.42
N GLY A 158 5.72 -9.03 9.87
CA GLY A 158 5.38 -9.36 11.25
C GLY A 158 5.57 -8.25 12.28
N ARG A 159 6.03 -7.07 11.87
CA ARG A 159 6.25 -5.95 12.79
C ARG A 159 4.94 -5.48 13.44
N GLY A 160 4.98 -5.25 14.76
CA GLY A 160 3.83 -4.78 15.54
C GLY A 160 2.66 -5.76 15.57
N GLN A 161 2.88 -7.05 15.29
CA GLN A 161 1.86 -8.08 15.45
C GLN A 161 1.89 -8.61 16.87
N GLU A 162 0.71 -8.76 17.44
CA GLU A 162 0.50 -9.31 18.78
C GLU A 162 -0.52 -10.44 18.72
N VAL A 163 -0.29 -11.46 19.56
CA VAL A 163 -1.25 -12.56 19.75
C VAL A 163 -1.85 -12.39 21.13
N ILE A 164 -3.17 -12.24 21.18
CA ILE A 164 -3.94 -12.14 22.43
C ILE A 164 -4.88 -13.32 22.57
N SER A 165 -4.96 -13.81 23.79
CA SER A 165 -5.75 -15.00 24.16
C SER A 165 -6.91 -14.67 25.13
N SER A 166 -6.96 -13.43 25.62
CA SER A 166 -8.01 -12.95 26.52
C SER A 166 -8.26 -11.46 26.33
N LEU A 167 -9.39 -10.96 26.80
CA LEU A 167 -9.69 -9.53 26.79
C LEU A 167 -8.78 -8.74 27.76
N ASP A 168 -8.35 -9.34 28.85
CA ASP A 168 -7.43 -8.69 29.80
C ASP A 168 -6.11 -8.33 29.11
N GLN A 169 -5.57 -9.23 28.25
CA GLN A 169 -4.39 -8.95 27.42
C GLN A 169 -4.62 -7.90 26.34
N PHE A 170 -5.86 -7.71 25.91
CA PHE A 170 -6.21 -6.66 24.96
C PHE A 170 -6.24 -5.29 25.64
N ASP A 171 -6.64 -5.24 26.92
CA ASP A 171 -6.81 -3.99 27.68
C ASP A 171 -5.47 -3.47 28.28
N GLU A 172 -4.35 -4.26 28.24
CA GLU A 172 -2.98 -3.87 28.62
C GLU A 172 -2.27 -3.06 27.54
#